data_ffaf562e0944938e034351f0b7d9f63e
#
_entry.id   ffaf562e0944938e034351f0b7d9f63e
#
_cell.length_a   1.000
_cell.length_b   1.000
_cell.length_c   1.000
_cell.angle_alpha   90.00
_cell.angle_beta   90.00
_cell.angle_gamma   90.00
#
_symmetry.space_group_name_H-M   'P 1'
#
loop_
_entity.id
_entity.type
_entity.pdbx_description
1 polymer ?
#
loop_
_entity_poly.entity_id
_entity_poly.type
_entity_poly.pdbx_seq_one_letter_code
_entity_poly.pdbx_strand_id
1 'polypeptide(L)'
;MQIERLESAGFFSYHLAEHHTPAVHSLAPSQNVFLAAVSQRTTRLRFGPCVYVLPLHHPIRLIEEISMLDNLSGGRMEIGVGRGGVIEAYFWGQESDIEVNQARYMETLEVVLNGLSHDELNHKGEFYNFEELPMRLRPMQAPYPPMWYMRNVETSAINGMHSIIVGNLDGFEANVKRYKDLWEQYQGKGRLTAQGEEPKIGLVNHLVVAETDEEAIEIATPAWEDYKWNLGIPRRLEVEKRGLTQFQGENARMRPANQPDREARRDLYSELESTEVQQRRANPGGLEHSAGRGAGAGFGVIAGSPDTIKEYMEEYVATGANYFVASFQWGSLTHEQTMRSLELFATEIMPYYMDAPVPGSAV
;
A
#
# COMPACT_ATOMS: atom_id res chain seq x y z
N MET A 1 -7.95 13.17 -13.94
CA MET A 1 -9.34 13.07 -13.44
C MET A 1 -9.41 12.51 -12.01
N GLN A 2 -9.09 11.22 -11.73
CA GLN A 2 -9.18 10.68 -10.35
C GLN A 2 -8.36 11.49 -9.33
N ILE A 3 -7.07 11.72 -9.60
CA ILE A 3 -6.17 12.48 -8.71
C ILE A 3 -6.64 13.91 -8.46
N GLU A 4 -7.09 14.60 -9.50
CA GLU A 4 -7.62 15.96 -9.40
C GLU A 4 -8.93 15.99 -8.59
N ARG A 5 -9.72 14.91 -8.67
CA ARG A 5 -10.92 14.75 -7.84
C ARG A 5 -10.58 14.50 -6.37
N LEU A 6 -9.56 13.67 -6.09
CA LEU A 6 -9.05 13.50 -4.72
C LEU A 6 -8.64 14.84 -4.11
N GLU A 7 -7.87 15.65 -4.84
CA GLU A 7 -7.47 16.98 -4.41
C GLU A 7 -8.67 17.90 -4.15
N SER A 8 -9.61 17.97 -5.10
CA SER A 8 -10.77 18.84 -4.97
C SER A 8 -11.73 18.42 -3.86
N ALA A 9 -11.78 17.12 -3.54
CA ALA A 9 -12.55 16.57 -2.43
C ALA A 9 -11.90 16.78 -1.06
N GLY A 10 -10.61 17.15 -1.01
CA GLY A 10 -9.91 17.41 0.24
C GLY A 10 -9.23 16.20 0.86
N PHE A 11 -8.97 15.14 0.07
CA PHE A 11 -8.16 14.02 0.57
C PHE A 11 -6.77 14.49 1.01
N PHE A 12 -6.24 13.88 2.08
CA PHE A 12 -4.96 14.26 2.65
C PHE A 12 -3.78 13.80 1.79
N SER A 13 -3.76 12.53 1.40
CA SER A 13 -2.64 11.93 0.66
C SER A 13 -3.09 10.87 -0.34
N TYR A 14 -2.29 10.68 -1.38
CA TYR A 14 -2.39 9.60 -2.35
C TYR A 14 -1.20 8.66 -2.24
N HIS A 15 -1.45 7.38 -1.99
CA HIS A 15 -0.43 6.35 -1.89
C HIS A 15 -0.47 5.39 -3.08
N LEU A 16 0.69 5.10 -3.66
CA LEU A 16 0.84 4.21 -4.80
C LEU A 16 1.70 3.00 -4.44
N ALA A 17 1.13 1.79 -4.61
CA ALA A 17 1.86 0.54 -4.39
C ALA A 17 2.87 0.26 -5.53
N GLU A 18 3.98 -0.40 -5.20
CA GLU A 18 4.96 -0.89 -6.16
C GLU A 18 4.75 -2.38 -6.42
N HIS A 19 4.47 -2.71 -7.67
CA HIS A 19 4.38 -4.08 -8.14
C HIS A 19 4.93 -4.18 -9.56
N HIS A 20 5.63 -5.28 -9.82
CA HIS A 20 6.30 -5.52 -11.09
C HIS A 20 5.87 -6.85 -11.72
N THR A 21 6.24 -7.04 -12.99
CA THR A 21 6.05 -8.31 -13.66
C THR A 21 6.65 -9.48 -12.84
N PRO A 22 6.04 -10.65 -12.78
CA PRO A 22 4.83 -11.08 -13.50
C PRO A 22 3.50 -10.72 -12.84
N ALA A 23 3.48 -9.89 -11.80
CA ALA A 23 2.23 -9.42 -11.22
C ALA A 23 1.49 -8.50 -12.19
N VAL A 24 0.15 -8.62 -12.25
CA VAL A 24 -0.69 -7.88 -13.21
C VAL A 24 -1.66 -6.91 -12.55
N HIS A 25 -1.61 -6.76 -11.24
CA HIS A 25 -2.54 -5.90 -10.48
C HIS A 25 -2.07 -4.44 -10.35
N SER A 26 -0.92 -4.10 -10.90
CA SER A 26 -0.45 -2.71 -10.97
C SER A 26 0.03 -2.37 -12.38
N LEU A 27 -0.48 -1.26 -12.92
CA LEU A 27 -0.09 -0.71 -14.23
C LEU A 27 0.85 0.49 -14.09
N ALA A 28 1.33 0.77 -12.89
CA ALA A 28 2.27 1.85 -12.59
C ALA A 28 3.57 1.30 -11.95
N PRO A 29 4.33 0.45 -12.66
CA PRO A 29 5.52 -0.19 -12.11
C PRO A 29 6.66 0.79 -11.84
N SER A 30 6.68 1.95 -12.52
CA SER A 30 7.58 3.06 -12.22
C SER A 30 6.80 4.14 -11.48
N GLN A 31 6.75 4.03 -10.16
CA GLN A 31 5.98 4.93 -9.30
C GLN A 31 6.39 6.39 -9.49
N ASN A 32 7.69 6.68 -9.56
CA ASN A 32 8.19 8.05 -9.65
C ASN A 32 7.76 8.76 -10.93
N VAL A 33 7.63 8.04 -12.05
CA VAL A 33 7.07 8.59 -13.30
C VAL A 33 5.61 9.01 -13.11
N PHE A 34 4.80 8.18 -12.45
CA PHE A 34 3.41 8.48 -12.18
C PHE A 34 3.27 9.60 -11.13
N LEU A 35 4.04 9.54 -10.05
CA LEU A 35 4.00 10.53 -8.96
C LEU A 35 4.50 11.91 -9.42
N ALA A 36 5.41 11.98 -10.39
CA ALA A 36 5.78 13.23 -11.01
C ALA A 36 4.59 13.90 -11.74
N ALA A 37 3.76 13.11 -12.43
CA ALA A 37 2.51 13.62 -13.01
C ALA A 37 1.50 14.04 -11.95
N VAL A 38 1.37 13.31 -10.84
CA VAL A 38 0.53 13.70 -9.69
C VAL A 38 0.98 15.03 -9.11
N SER A 39 2.29 15.21 -8.89
CA SER A 39 2.84 16.43 -8.30
C SER A 39 2.50 17.71 -9.09
N GLN A 40 2.40 17.58 -10.41
CA GLN A 40 2.10 18.72 -11.31
C GLN A 40 0.60 18.97 -11.54
N ARG A 41 -0.26 18.03 -11.13
CA ARG A 41 -1.72 18.14 -11.24
C ARG A 41 -2.40 18.49 -9.93
N THR A 42 -1.64 18.60 -8.85
CA THR A 42 -2.11 18.87 -7.51
C THR A 42 -1.29 19.96 -6.85
N THR A 43 -1.88 20.65 -5.87
CA THR A 43 -1.23 21.76 -5.14
C THR A 43 -1.22 21.56 -3.63
N ARG A 44 -2.10 20.71 -3.09
CA ARG A 44 -2.25 20.43 -1.65
C ARG A 44 -2.12 18.94 -1.32
N LEU A 45 -2.65 18.07 -2.16
CA LEU A 45 -2.63 16.63 -1.97
C LEU A 45 -1.18 16.15 -1.75
N ARG A 46 -0.91 15.58 -0.59
CA ARG A 46 0.35 14.88 -0.36
C ARG A 46 0.34 13.57 -1.17
N PHE A 47 1.50 13.02 -1.44
CA PHE A 47 1.57 11.78 -2.21
C PHE A 47 2.87 11.04 -1.93
N GLY A 48 2.87 9.75 -2.15
CA GLY A 48 4.08 8.95 -2.06
C GLY A 48 3.88 7.49 -2.43
N PRO A 49 4.98 6.76 -2.63
CA PRO A 49 4.92 5.31 -2.71
C PRO A 49 4.48 4.74 -1.36
N CYS A 50 3.71 3.71 -1.41
CA CYS A 50 3.48 2.89 -0.25
C CYS A 50 3.43 1.42 -0.71
N VAL A 51 4.61 0.86 -0.92
CA VAL A 51 5.96 1.29 -0.53
C VAL A 51 6.92 1.33 -1.73
N TYR A 52 8.10 1.95 -1.59
CA TYR A 52 9.27 1.56 -2.40
C TYR A 52 9.75 0.19 -1.93
N VAL A 53 9.91 -0.75 -2.85
CA VAL A 53 10.55 -2.04 -2.58
C VAL A 53 12.07 -1.86 -2.65
N LEU A 54 12.66 -1.39 -1.55
CA LEU A 54 14.05 -0.89 -1.52
C LEU A 54 15.08 -1.84 -2.15
N PRO A 55 15.01 -3.18 -1.98
CA PRO A 55 15.96 -4.07 -2.63
C PRO A 55 15.99 -4.00 -4.16
N LEU A 56 14.92 -3.48 -4.79
CA LEU A 56 14.82 -3.34 -6.25
C LEU A 56 15.41 -2.01 -6.76
N HIS A 57 15.76 -1.08 -5.88
CA HIS A 57 16.24 0.25 -6.23
C HIS A 57 17.74 0.41 -5.97
N HIS A 58 18.43 1.12 -6.86
CA HIS A 58 19.76 1.62 -6.56
C HIS A 58 19.63 2.86 -5.66
N PRO A 59 20.27 2.91 -4.46
CA PRO A 59 20.01 3.95 -3.47
C PRO A 59 20.29 5.37 -3.99
N ILE A 60 21.35 5.60 -4.75
CA ILE A 60 21.64 6.94 -5.30
C ILE A 60 20.53 7.41 -6.23
N ARG A 61 20.05 6.54 -7.13
CA ARG A 61 18.95 6.88 -8.02
C ARG A 61 17.70 7.24 -7.21
N LEU A 62 17.41 6.47 -6.18
CA LEU A 62 16.23 6.70 -5.34
C LEU A 62 16.32 8.02 -4.56
N ILE A 63 17.50 8.36 -4.01
CA ILE A 63 17.76 9.64 -3.34
C ILE A 63 17.50 10.82 -4.30
N GLU A 64 18.03 10.74 -5.52
CA GLU A 64 17.84 11.77 -6.55
C GLU A 64 16.37 11.94 -6.91
N GLU A 65 15.65 10.85 -7.14
CA GLU A 65 14.24 10.85 -7.52
C GLU A 65 13.33 11.36 -6.39
N ILE A 66 13.57 10.95 -5.15
CA ILE A 66 12.87 11.47 -3.96
C ILE A 66 13.08 12.98 -3.85
N SER A 67 14.33 13.42 -3.93
CA SER A 67 14.67 14.84 -3.82
C SER A 67 14.03 15.66 -4.95
N MET A 68 14.04 15.14 -6.19
CA MET A 68 13.35 15.79 -7.32
C MET A 68 11.85 15.89 -7.10
N LEU A 69 11.19 14.81 -6.71
CA LEU A 69 9.75 14.78 -6.48
C LEU A 69 9.32 15.71 -5.35
N ASP A 70 10.11 15.77 -4.28
CA ASP A 70 9.83 16.65 -3.16
C ASP A 70 9.94 18.13 -3.58
N ASN A 71 10.98 18.48 -4.33
CA ASN A 71 11.14 19.84 -4.88
C ASN A 71 10.03 20.18 -5.90
N LEU A 72 9.73 19.28 -6.84
CA LEU A 72 8.68 19.49 -7.85
C LEU A 72 7.29 19.68 -7.23
N SER A 73 7.05 19.07 -6.08
CA SER A 73 5.77 19.15 -5.37
C SER A 73 5.68 20.28 -4.35
N GLY A 74 6.80 20.96 -4.04
CA GLY A 74 6.83 21.96 -2.97
C GLY A 74 6.72 21.36 -1.58
N GLY A 75 7.36 20.20 -1.33
CA GLY A 75 7.42 19.57 -0.01
C GLY A 75 6.19 18.72 0.34
N ARG A 76 5.50 18.15 -0.65
CA ARG A 76 4.32 17.30 -0.44
C ARG A 76 4.59 15.80 -0.54
N MET A 77 5.83 15.40 -0.80
CA MET A 77 6.20 14.00 -0.91
C MET A 77 6.19 13.30 0.45
N GLU A 78 5.85 12.03 0.45
CA GLU A 78 5.97 11.09 1.56
C GLU A 78 6.71 9.83 1.08
N ILE A 79 7.38 9.11 1.98
CA ILE A 79 8.22 7.97 1.64
C ILE A 79 7.70 6.72 2.35
N GLY A 80 7.03 5.84 1.65
CA GLY A 80 6.78 4.50 2.15
C GLY A 80 7.92 3.55 1.78
N VAL A 81 8.37 2.71 2.71
CA VAL A 81 9.44 1.76 2.49
C VAL A 81 9.05 0.33 2.84
N GLY A 82 9.58 -0.63 2.11
CA GLY A 82 9.34 -2.03 2.34
C GLY A 82 10.39 -2.94 1.71
N ARG A 83 10.46 -4.17 2.21
CA ARG A 83 11.38 -5.18 1.71
C ARG A 83 10.91 -5.81 0.39
N GLY A 84 9.60 -5.86 0.17
CA GLY A 84 9.00 -6.63 -0.92
C GLY A 84 9.06 -8.14 -0.72
N GLY A 85 8.70 -8.88 -1.76
CA GLY A 85 8.71 -10.33 -1.80
C GLY A 85 9.96 -10.88 -2.51
N VAL A 86 10.51 -11.99 -2.02
CA VAL A 86 11.70 -12.62 -2.63
C VAL A 86 11.41 -13.17 -4.04
N ILE A 87 10.18 -13.55 -4.35
CA ILE A 87 9.78 -13.98 -5.69
C ILE A 87 9.93 -12.81 -6.68
N GLU A 88 9.50 -11.62 -6.30
CA GLU A 88 9.61 -10.42 -7.13
C GLU A 88 11.08 -10.01 -7.34
N ALA A 89 11.87 -10.04 -6.26
CA ALA A 89 13.31 -9.80 -6.32
C ALA A 89 14.02 -10.79 -7.26
N TYR A 90 13.65 -12.07 -7.22
CA TYR A 90 14.17 -13.09 -8.13
C TYR A 90 13.88 -12.77 -9.61
N PHE A 91 12.64 -12.38 -9.94
CA PHE A 91 12.31 -12.00 -11.33
C PHE A 91 13.04 -10.74 -11.80
N TRP A 92 13.54 -9.95 -10.86
CA TRP A 92 14.40 -8.79 -11.11
C TRP A 92 15.90 -9.12 -11.13
N GLY A 93 16.24 -10.42 -11.15
CA GLY A 93 17.62 -10.88 -11.27
C GLY A 93 18.40 -10.85 -9.95
N GLN A 94 17.71 -10.73 -8.82
CA GLN A 94 18.32 -10.82 -7.50
C GLN A 94 18.28 -12.25 -6.95
N GLU A 95 18.97 -12.47 -5.86
CA GLU A 95 18.97 -13.75 -5.16
C GLU A 95 17.60 -14.04 -4.54
N SER A 96 17.26 -15.34 -4.49
CA SER A 96 16.00 -15.81 -3.92
C SER A 96 16.06 -16.07 -2.41
N ASP A 97 17.10 -15.53 -1.74
CA ASP A 97 17.34 -15.70 -0.32
C ASP A 97 16.66 -14.56 0.48
N ILE A 98 15.88 -14.94 1.50
CA ILE A 98 15.14 -13.98 2.32
C ILE A 98 16.06 -13.17 3.24
N GLU A 99 17.16 -13.76 3.71
CA GLU A 99 18.11 -13.09 4.62
C GLU A 99 18.94 -12.07 3.84
N VAL A 100 19.41 -12.45 2.65
CA VAL A 100 20.12 -11.53 1.73
C VAL A 100 19.19 -10.38 1.30
N ASN A 101 17.94 -10.68 0.96
CA ASN A 101 16.97 -9.65 0.61
C ASN A 101 16.68 -8.71 1.80
N GLN A 102 16.61 -9.23 3.02
CA GLN A 102 16.44 -8.44 4.24
C GLN A 102 17.68 -7.57 4.52
N ALA A 103 18.89 -8.12 4.37
CA ALA A 103 20.13 -7.37 4.55
C ALA A 103 20.23 -6.21 3.54
N ARG A 104 19.93 -6.49 2.26
CA ARG A 104 19.90 -5.48 1.20
C ARG A 104 18.87 -4.37 1.49
N TYR A 105 17.67 -4.75 1.99
CA TYR A 105 16.66 -3.78 2.40
C TYR A 105 17.19 -2.82 3.48
N MET A 106 17.81 -3.36 4.52
CA MET A 106 18.32 -2.56 5.63
C MET A 106 19.45 -1.64 5.19
N GLU A 107 20.39 -2.15 4.40
CA GLU A 107 21.51 -1.34 3.90
C GLU A 107 21.03 -0.27 2.91
N THR A 108 20.10 -0.60 2.00
CA THR A 108 19.53 0.40 1.10
C THR A 108 18.82 1.51 1.87
N LEU A 109 18.05 1.17 2.92
CA LEU A 109 17.38 2.15 3.78
C LEU A 109 18.38 3.08 4.46
N GLU A 110 19.43 2.53 5.05
CA GLU A 110 20.50 3.31 5.70
C GLU A 110 21.15 4.29 4.71
N VAL A 111 21.56 3.81 3.54
CA VAL A 111 22.17 4.65 2.49
C VAL A 111 21.21 5.75 2.04
N VAL A 112 19.94 5.44 1.82
CA VAL A 112 18.94 6.42 1.39
C VAL A 112 18.75 7.52 2.45
N LEU A 113 18.60 7.15 3.72
CA LEU A 113 18.43 8.12 4.80
C LEU A 113 19.66 9.01 4.98
N ASN A 114 20.85 8.43 4.94
CA ASN A 114 22.10 9.18 5.02
C ASN A 114 22.25 10.14 3.84
N GLY A 115 22.00 9.68 2.62
CA GLY A 115 22.10 10.51 1.41
C GLY A 115 21.06 11.64 1.36
N LEU A 116 19.85 11.43 1.90
CA LEU A 116 18.83 12.48 2.01
C LEU A 116 19.14 13.51 3.10
N SER A 117 19.90 13.17 4.15
CA SER A 117 20.10 14.01 5.33
C SER A 117 21.48 14.68 5.44
N HIS A 118 22.47 14.27 4.66
CA HIS A 118 23.84 14.79 4.72
C HIS A 118 24.32 15.36 3.38
N ASP A 119 25.22 16.33 3.41
CA ASP A 119 25.80 16.96 2.20
C ASP A 119 26.80 16.05 1.49
N GLU A 120 27.26 15.02 2.18
CA GLU A 120 28.21 14.05 1.70
C GLU A 120 27.83 12.66 2.19
N LEU A 121 27.82 11.68 1.29
CA LEU A 121 27.51 10.30 1.60
C LEU A 121 28.80 9.50 1.71
N ASN A 122 29.02 8.96 2.91
CA ASN A 122 30.02 7.97 3.21
C ASN A 122 29.32 6.68 3.69
N HIS A 123 29.58 5.58 3.03
CA HIS A 123 29.01 4.27 3.38
C HIS A 123 29.94 3.15 2.97
N LYS A 124 30.09 2.16 3.82
CA LYS A 124 30.83 0.93 3.53
C LYS A 124 30.03 -0.26 4.03
N GLY A 125 29.38 -0.95 3.12
CA GLY A 125 28.50 -2.07 3.41
C GLY A 125 28.81 -3.29 2.56
N GLU A 126 27.89 -4.24 2.60
CA GLU A 126 27.96 -5.47 1.82
C GLU A 126 27.58 -5.24 0.35
N PHE A 127 26.58 -4.43 0.09
CA PHE A 127 26.00 -4.18 -1.24
C PHE A 127 26.46 -2.87 -1.86
N TYR A 128 26.78 -1.86 -1.02
CA TYR A 128 27.12 -0.53 -1.49
C TYR A 128 28.35 0.03 -0.79
N ASN A 129 29.20 0.75 -1.53
CA ASN A 129 30.34 1.46 -1.01
C ASN A 129 30.42 2.84 -1.66
N PHE A 130 30.39 3.89 -0.85
CA PHE A 130 30.50 5.27 -1.27
C PHE A 130 31.51 6.00 -0.37
N GLU A 131 32.38 6.79 -0.96
CA GLU A 131 33.40 7.56 -0.26
C GLU A 131 33.31 9.01 -0.74
N GLU A 132 33.07 9.92 0.21
CA GLU A 132 33.01 11.38 -0.01
C GLU A 132 32.09 11.79 -1.20
N LEU A 133 30.98 11.05 -1.41
CA LEU A 133 30.08 11.32 -2.52
C LEU A 133 29.22 12.55 -2.23
N PRO A 134 29.36 13.67 -3.02
CA PRO A 134 28.61 14.89 -2.75
C PRO A 134 27.12 14.74 -3.07
N MET A 135 26.27 14.99 -2.07
CA MET A 135 24.79 14.97 -2.22
C MET A 135 24.27 16.39 -2.45
N ARG A 136 24.24 16.85 -3.71
CA ARG A 136 23.93 18.24 -4.06
C ARG A 136 22.44 18.54 -4.16
N LEU A 137 21.63 17.57 -4.58
CA LEU A 137 20.20 17.73 -4.65
C LEU A 137 19.59 17.25 -3.33
N ARG A 138 18.89 18.14 -2.63
CA ARG A 138 18.26 17.88 -1.34
C ARG A 138 16.75 17.96 -1.44
N PRO A 139 16.00 17.20 -0.65
CA PRO A 139 14.57 17.42 -0.51
C PRO A 139 14.30 18.79 0.14
N MET A 140 13.12 19.35 -0.07
CA MET A 140 12.65 20.54 0.62
C MET A 140 12.34 20.25 2.10
N GLN A 141 11.82 19.04 2.37
CA GLN A 141 11.48 18.60 3.72
C GLN A 141 12.75 18.11 4.45
N ALA A 142 12.98 18.58 5.68
CA ALA A 142 14.17 18.26 6.47
C ALA A 142 13.82 17.39 7.69
N PRO A 143 14.64 16.37 8.00
CA PRO A 143 15.85 15.94 7.29
C PRO A 143 15.54 15.22 5.97
N TYR A 144 14.33 14.73 5.77
CA TYR A 144 13.74 14.09 4.59
C TYR A 144 12.21 14.03 4.75
N PRO A 145 11.45 13.70 3.68
CA PRO A 145 10.00 13.55 3.72
C PRO A 145 9.52 12.54 4.78
N PRO A 146 8.30 12.72 5.34
CA PRO A 146 7.71 11.79 6.32
C PRO A 146 7.70 10.36 5.81
N MET A 147 7.94 9.40 6.72
CA MET A 147 8.07 8.00 6.36
C MET A 147 6.86 7.17 6.78
N TRP A 148 6.55 6.17 5.96
CA TRP A 148 5.50 5.18 6.15
C TRP A 148 6.06 3.76 6.11
N TYR A 149 5.53 2.89 6.96
CA TYR A 149 5.81 1.47 6.92
C TYR A 149 4.52 0.66 6.99
N MET A 150 4.46 -0.41 6.19
CA MET A 150 3.26 -1.26 6.13
C MET A 150 3.41 -2.53 6.96
N ARG A 151 2.28 -3.03 7.48
CA ARG A 151 2.08 -4.35 8.10
C ARG A 151 2.61 -4.51 9.52
N ASN A 152 3.71 -3.90 9.90
CA ASN A 152 4.31 -4.10 11.21
C ASN A 152 4.28 -2.81 12.04
N VAL A 153 3.33 -2.72 12.96
CA VAL A 153 3.13 -1.54 13.82
C VAL A 153 4.30 -1.28 14.76
N GLU A 154 5.00 -2.34 15.19
CA GLU A 154 6.14 -2.19 16.11
C GLU A 154 7.31 -1.55 15.38
N THR A 155 7.66 -2.05 14.19
CA THR A 155 8.69 -1.44 13.36
C THR A 155 8.35 0.01 13.03
N SER A 156 7.10 0.31 12.67
CA SER A 156 6.65 1.68 12.41
C SER A 156 6.86 2.58 13.62
N ALA A 157 6.32 2.20 14.77
CA ALA A 157 6.32 3.03 15.98
C ALA A 157 7.73 3.26 16.55
N ILE A 158 8.53 2.19 16.63
CA ILE A 158 9.91 2.27 17.17
C ILE A 158 10.76 3.21 16.33
N ASN A 159 10.61 3.18 15.01
CA ASN A 159 11.37 4.04 14.09
C ASN A 159 10.71 5.40 13.82
N GLY A 160 9.56 5.70 14.42
CA GLY A 160 8.87 6.99 14.22
C GLY A 160 8.23 7.12 12.84
N MET A 161 7.88 6.02 12.19
CA MET A 161 7.20 6.00 10.91
C MET A 161 5.69 5.95 11.10
N HIS A 162 4.94 6.59 10.23
CA HIS A 162 3.51 6.37 10.09
C HIS A 162 3.22 4.91 9.71
N SER A 163 2.06 4.39 10.07
CA SER A 163 1.73 2.98 9.88
C SER A 163 0.47 2.77 9.04
N ILE A 164 0.57 1.88 8.06
CA ILE A 164 -0.60 1.36 7.33
C ILE A 164 -0.67 -0.14 7.56
N ILE A 165 -1.81 -0.60 8.07
CA ILE A 165 -2.09 -2.01 8.31
C ILE A 165 -2.87 -2.57 7.12
N VAL A 166 -2.64 -3.85 6.87
CA VAL A 166 -3.37 -4.64 5.89
C VAL A 166 -4.16 -5.70 6.64
N GLY A 167 -5.46 -5.76 6.45
CA GLY A 167 -6.33 -6.69 7.18
C GLY A 167 -7.78 -6.24 7.19
N ASN A 168 -8.47 -6.54 8.26
CA ASN A 168 -9.83 -6.10 8.58
C ASN A 168 -9.86 -5.45 9.97
N LEU A 169 -11.04 -5.06 10.47
CA LEU A 169 -11.16 -4.45 11.80
C LEU A 169 -10.87 -5.41 12.96
N ASP A 170 -10.91 -6.74 12.70
CA ASP A 170 -10.65 -7.72 13.76
C ASP A 170 -9.21 -7.55 14.29
N GLY A 171 -9.08 -7.21 15.57
CA GLY A 171 -7.79 -6.96 16.21
C GLY A 171 -7.09 -5.65 15.80
N PHE A 172 -7.71 -4.80 14.97
CA PHE A 172 -7.12 -3.54 14.56
C PHE A 172 -6.97 -2.56 15.72
N GLU A 173 -7.94 -2.49 16.63
CA GLU A 173 -7.85 -1.69 17.87
C GLU A 173 -6.60 -2.03 18.70
N ALA A 174 -6.28 -3.31 18.84
CA ALA A 174 -5.08 -3.73 19.55
C ALA A 174 -3.80 -3.26 18.85
N ASN A 175 -3.77 -3.28 17.52
CA ASN A 175 -2.66 -2.73 16.73
C ASN A 175 -2.54 -1.22 16.90
N VAL A 176 -3.66 -0.48 16.91
CA VAL A 176 -3.67 0.98 17.13
C VAL A 176 -3.11 1.31 18.51
N LYS A 177 -3.61 0.61 19.55
CA LYS A 177 -3.11 0.78 20.92
C LYS A 177 -1.62 0.47 21.01
N ARG A 178 -1.18 -0.68 20.48
CA ARG A 178 0.24 -1.08 20.48
C ARG A 178 1.14 -0.07 19.79
N TYR A 179 0.70 0.46 18.65
CA TYR A 179 1.41 1.48 17.90
C TYR A 179 1.59 2.76 18.73
N LYS A 180 0.53 3.27 19.33
CA LYS A 180 0.56 4.49 20.16
C LYS A 180 1.44 4.32 21.39
N ASP A 181 1.30 3.20 22.12
CA ASP A 181 2.12 2.89 23.30
C ASP A 181 3.62 2.87 22.96
N LEU A 182 4.01 2.23 21.87
CA LEU A 182 5.39 2.19 21.41
C LEU A 182 5.86 3.54 20.86
N TRP A 183 5.00 4.28 20.18
CA TRP A 183 5.33 5.62 19.70
C TRP A 183 5.74 6.53 20.86
N GLU A 184 4.99 6.56 21.94
CA GLU A 184 5.32 7.32 23.14
C GLU A 184 6.59 6.80 23.82
N GLN A 185 6.70 5.49 24.00
CA GLN A 185 7.85 4.85 24.65
C GLN A 185 9.19 5.18 23.99
N TYR A 186 9.19 5.28 22.64
CA TYR A 186 10.39 5.52 21.85
C TYR A 186 10.55 6.98 21.38
N GLN A 187 9.70 7.88 21.82
CA GLN A 187 9.81 9.30 21.49
C GLN A 187 11.16 9.86 21.91
N GLY A 188 11.84 10.57 21.00
CA GLY A 188 13.17 11.15 21.23
C GLY A 188 14.34 10.15 21.21
N LYS A 189 14.12 8.88 20.85
CA LYS A 189 15.16 7.83 20.88
C LYS A 189 15.60 7.45 19.47
N GLY A 190 16.39 8.31 18.80
CA GLY A 190 17.06 7.95 17.55
C GLY A 190 16.13 7.49 16.43
N ARG A 191 14.98 8.12 16.27
CA ARG A 191 13.98 7.78 15.27
C ARG A 191 14.41 8.20 13.87
N LEU A 192 13.90 7.48 12.87
CA LEU A 192 14.16 7.77 11.47
C LEU A 192 13.36 8.97 10.95
N THR A 193 12.22 9.33 11.56
CA THR A 193 11.43 10.50 11.16
C THR A 193 11.72 11.71 12.05
N ALA A 194 11.47 12.90 11.48
CA ALA A 194 11.59 14.15 12.21
C ALA A 194 10.71 14.15 13.46
N GLN A 195 11.23 14.75 14.54
CA GLN A 195 10.48 14.89 15.77
C GLN A 195 9.33 15.89 15.57
N GLY A 196 8.15 15.58 16.11
CA GLY A 196 7.02 16.50 16.17
C GLY A 196 5.88 16.21 15.20
N GLU A 197 5.97 15.22 14.36
CA GLU A 197 4.81 14.79 13.57
C GLU A 197 3.84 13.97 14.42
N GLU A 198 2.55 14.24 14.26
CA GLU A 198 1.50 13.41 14.84
C GLU A 198 1.53 12.02 14.20
N PRO A 199 1.61 10.94 15.01
CA PRO A 199 1.63 9.59 14.47
C PRO A 199 0.34 9.25 13.74
N LYS A 200 0.43 8.77 12.51
CA LYS A 200 -0.73 8.31 11.73
C LYS A 200 -0.73 6.80 11.68
N ILE A 201 -1.89 6.21 11.99
CA ILE A 201 -2.13 4.78 11.83
C ILE A 201 -3.46 4.54 11.15
N GLY A 202 -3.45 3.74 10.09
CA GLY A 202 -4.63 3.42 9.31
C GLY A 202 -4.67 1.99 8.80
N LEU A 203 -5.84 1.60 8.32
CA LEU A 203 -6.11 0.31 7.70
C LEU A 203 -6.47 0.52 6.23
N VAL A 204 -5.96 -0.34 5.34
CA VAL A 204 -6.35 -0.33 3.92
C VAL A 204 -7.72 -0.97 3.77
N ASN A 205 -8.65 -0.22 3.21
CA ASN A 205 -10.00 -0.67 2.90
C ASN A 205 -10.22 -0.60 1.39
N HIS A 206 -10.51 -1.73 0.76
CA HIS A 206 -11.01 -1.77 -0.60
C HIS A 206 -12.50 -1.41 -0.54
N LEU A 207 -12.86 -0.29 -1.16
CA LEU A 207 -14.14 0.34 -0.93
C LEU A 207 -14.98 0.45 -2.22
N VAL A 208 -16.26 0.06 -2.13
CA VAL A 208 -17.28 0.39 -3.13
C VAL A 208 -18.45 1.03 -2.42
N VAL A 209 -18.78 2.26 -2.82
CA VAL A 209 -19.97 2.98 -2.38
C VAL A 209 -20.92 3.11 -3.57
N ALA A 210 -22.17 2.70 -3.39
CA ALA A 210 -23.24 2.84 -4.38
C ALA A 210 -24.51 3.38 -3.71
N GLU A 211 -25.58 3.60 -4.46
CA GLU A 211 -26.82 4.14 -3.94
C GLU A 211 -27.52 3.17 -2.96
N THR A 212 -27.34 1.85 -3.17
CA THR A 212 -27.85 0.81 -2.28
C THR A 212 -26.79 -0.22 -1.94
N ASP A 213 -27.00 -0.98 -0.86
CA ASP A 213 -26.11 -2.05 -0.45
C ASP A 213 -26.05 -3.17 -1.50
N GLU A 214 -27.20 -3.52 -2.09
CA GLU A 214 -27.30 -4.55 -3.11
C GLU A 214 -26.46 -4.21 -4.35
N GLU A 215 -26.56 -2.96 -4.84
CA GLU A 215 -25.78 -2.47 -5.97
C GLU A 215 -24.28 -2.48 -5.66
N ALA A 216 -23.90 -2.01 -4.48
CA ALA A 216 -22.49 -2.00 -4.06
C ALA A 216 -21.90 -3.40 -4.00
N ILE A 217 -22.62 -4.37 -3.44
CA ILE A 217 -22.24 -5.78 -3.35
C ILE A 217 -22.13 -6.42 -4.74
N GLU A 218 -23.09 -6.15 -5.63
CA GLU A 218 -23.09 -6.65 -7.01
C GLU A 218 -21.85 -6.17 -7.78
N ILE A 219 -21.47 -4.89 -7.61
CA ILE A 219 -20.26 -4.31 -8.21
C ILE A 219 -18.99 -4.87 -7.58
N ALA A 220 -18.92 -4.93 -6.25
CA ALA A 220 -17.71 -5.28 -5.53
C ALA A 220 -17.34 -6.76 -5.67
N THR A 221 -18.33 -7.65 -5.74
CA THR A 221 -18.11 -9.08 -5.67
C THR A 221 -17.22 -9.63 -6.79
N PRO A 222 -17.50 -9.42 -8.09
CA PRO A 222 -16.61 -9.86 -9.16
C PRO A 222 -15.25 -9.14 -9.14
N ALA A 223 -15.24 -7.86 -8.79
CA ALA A 223 -14.01 -7.09 -8.70
C ALA A 223 -13.08 -7.62 -7.59
N TRP A 224 -13.66 -8.07 -6.46
CA TRP A 224 -12.89 -8.65 -5.37
C TRP A 224 -12.27 -10.01 -5.74
N GLU A 225 -12.97 -10.85 -6.48
CA GLU A 225 -12.43 -12.10 -7.00
C GLU A 225 -11.27 -11.85 -7.98
N ASP A 226 -11.42 -10.91 -8.90
CA ASP A 226 -10.36 -10.51 -9.82
C ASP A 226 -9.14 -9.92 -9.07
N TYR A 227 -9.37 -9.10 -8.05
CA TYR A 227 -8.29 -8.54 -7.24
C TYR A 227 -7.49 -9.64 -6.52
N LYS A 228 -8.18 -10.56 -5.84
CA LYS A 228 -7.54 -11.70 -5.15
C LYS A 228 -6.74 -12.57 -6.11
N TRP A 229 -7.28 -12.79 -7.30
CA TRP A 229 -6.59 -13.54 -8.35
C TRP A 229 -5.32 -12.82 -8.83
N ASN A 230 -5.44 -11.56 -9.21
CA ASN A 230 -4.35 -10.75 -9.75
C ASN A 230 -3.21 -10.54 -8.74
N LEU A 231 -3.53 -10.48 -7.44
CA LEU A 231 -2.56 -10.24 -6.39
C LEU A 231 -1.51 -11.35 -6.25
N GLY A 232 -1.87 -12.61 -6.51
CA GLY A 232 -0.98 -13.74 -6.23
C GLY A 232 -0.80 -14.76 -7.34
N ILE A 233 -1.86 -15.06 -8.10
CA ILE A 233 -1.89 -16.20 -9.03
C ILE A 233 -0.88 -16.05 -10.18
N PRO A 234 -0.75 -14.91 -10.88
CA PRO A 234 0.17 -14.80 -12.00
C PRO A 234 1.64 -15.09 -11.61
N ARG A 235 2.09 -14.58 -10.46
CA ARG A 235 3.43 -14.88 -9.95
C ARG A 235 3.63 -16.35 -9.65
N ARG A 236 2.63 -16.98 -9.04
CA ARG A 236 2.68 -18.39 -8.72
C ARG A 236 2.71 -19.27 -9.97
N LEU A 237 1.91 -18.98 -10.96
CA LEU A 237 1.92 -19.72 -12.23
C LEU A 237 3.28 -19.63 -12.92
N GLU A 238 3.92 -18.47 -12.89
CA GLU A 238 5.25 -18.33 -13.48
C GLU A 238 6.33 -19.11 -12.68
N VAL A 239 6.23 -19.15 -11.35
CA VAL A 239 7.08 -19.98 -10.49
C VAL A 239 6.87 -21.47 -10.80
N GLU A 240 5.65 -21.93 -10.91
CA GLU A 240 5.32 -23.33 -11.26
C GLU A 240 5.79 -23.70 -12.66
N LYS A 241 5.51 -22.84 -13.66
CA LYS A 241 5.93 -23.03 -15.07
C LYS A 241 7.45 -23.17 -15.21
N ARG A 242 8.22 -22.42 -14.42
CA ARG A 242 9.69 -22.47 -14.43
C ARG A 242 10.28 -23.53 -13.51
N GLY A 243 9.46 -24.26 -12.74
CA GLY A 243 9.92 -25.29 -11.80
C GLY A 243 10.77 -24.74 -10.65
N LEU A 244 10.48 -23.51 -10.19
CA LEU A 244 11.23 -22.82 -9.13
C LEU A 244 10.87 -23.38 -7.75
N THR A 245 11.48 -24.52 -7.39
CA THR A 245 11.16 -25.26 -6.16
C THR A 245 11.48 -24.49 -4.87
N GLN A 246 12.43 -23.57 -4.90
CA GLN A 246 12.81 -22.73 -3.76
C GLN A 246 11.65 -21.84 -3.24
N PHE A 247 10.65 -21.57 -4.06
CA PHE A 247 9.48 -20.77 -3.67
C PHE A 247 8.24 -21.59 -3.29
N GLN A 248 8.33 -22.91 -3.18
CA GLN A 248 7.16 -23.76 -2.88
C GLN A 248 6.49 -23.40 -1.55
N GLY A 249 7.26 -23.06 -0.51
CA GLY A 249 6.73 -22.63 0.79
C GLY A 249 6.01 -21.29 0.75
N GLU A 250 6.49 -20.34 -0.03
CA GLU A 250 5.87 -19.03 -0.22
C GLU A 250 4.61 -19.13 -1.09
N ASN A 251 4.66 -19.94 -2.15
CA ASN A 251 3.49 -20.25 -2.98
C ASN A 251 2.37 -20.95 -2.19
N ALA A 252 2.71 -21.81 -1.23
CA ALA A 252 1.71 -22.49 -0.40
C ALA A 252 0.92 -21.50 0.48
N ARG A 253 1.56 -20.44 0.96
CA ARG A 253 0.91 -19.39 1.76
C ARG A 253 -0.06 -18.52 0.95
N MET A 254 0.13 -18.44 -0.37
CA MET A 254 -0.73 -17.67 -1.28
C MET A 254 -1.89 -18.48 -1.85
N ARG A 255 -2.06 -19.75 -1.46
CA ARG A 255 -3.15 -20.58 -1.97
C ARG A 255 -4.48 -20.23 -1.31
N PRO A 256 -5.50 -19.84 -2.06
CA PRO A 256 -6.89 -19.93 -1.60
C PRO A 256 -7.22 -21.41 -1.34
N ALA A 257 -8.01 -21.67 -0.30
CA ALA A 257 -8.32 -23.02 0.17
C ALA A 257 -9.00 -23.95 -0.86
N ASN A 258 -9.50 -23.43 -1.98
CA ASN A 258 -10.33 -24.13 -2.98
C ASN A 258 -9.77 -24.05 -4.41
N GLN A 259 -8.47 -24.23 -4.63
CA GLN A 259 -7.93 -24.19 -6.00
C GLN A 259 -7.97 -25.55 -6.72
N PRO A 260 -8.28 -25.57 -8.02
CA PRO A 260 -8.28 -26.80 -8.83
C PRO A 260 -6.88 -27.38 -8.99
N ASP A 261 -6.86 -28.68 -9.29
CA ASP A 261 -5.66 -29.51 -9.36
C ASP A 261 -4.66 -29.08 -10.47
N ARG A 262 -3.43 -29.59 -10.35
CA ARG A 262 -2.22 -29.18 -11.09
C ARG A 262 -2.34 -29.25 -12.62
N GLU A 263 -3.15 -30.18 -13.16
CA GLU A 263 -3.37 -30.32 -14.62
C GLU A 263 -4.25 -29.25 -15.24
N ALA A 264 -5.26 -28.75 -14.49
CA ALA A 264 -6.14 -27.64 -14.90
C ALA A 264 -5.40 -26.28 -14.97
N ARG A 265 -4.15 -26.19 -14.51
CA ARG A 265 -3.37 -24.95 -14.37
C ARG A 265 -2.42 -24.67 -15.52
N ARG A 266 -2.17 -25.66 -16.40
CA ARG A 266 -1.22 -25.52 -17.50
C ARG A 266 -1.62 -24.50 -18.55
N ASP A 267 -2.91 -24.27 -18.71
CA ASP A 267 -3.47 -23.43 -19.77
C ASP A 267 -4.05 -22.09 -19.31
N LEU A 268 -3.86 -21.70 -18.05
CA LEU A 268 -4.47 -20.51 -17.45
C LEU A 268 -4.12 -19.17 -18.14
N TYR A 269 -3.00 -19.11 -18.87
CA TYR A 269 -2.70 -17.95 -19.71
C TYR A 269 -3.46 -17.94 -21.05
N SER A 270 -3.84 -19.11 -21.55
CA SER A 270 -4.71 -19.27 -22.72
C SER A 270 -6.19 -19.27 -22.33
N GLU A 271 -6.51 -19.45 -21.04
CA GLU A 271 -7.85 -19.63 -20.47
C GLU A 271 -8.34 -18.45 -19.64
N LEU A 272 -7.81 -17.25 -19.81
CA LEU A 272 -8.42 -16.03 -19.27
C LEU A 272 -9.89 -15.83 -19.73
N GLU A 273 -10.35 -16.67 -20.67
CA GLU A 273 -11.73 -16.78 -21.13
C GLU A 273 -12.41 -18.11 -20.74
N SER A 274 -11.79 -18.94 -19.89
CA SER A 274 -12.35 -20.27 -19.57
C SER A 274 -13.63 -20.18 -18.74
N THR A 275 -14.49 -21.17 -18.98
CA THR A 275 -15.78 -21.34 -18.29
C THR A 275 -15.64 -21.39 -16.75
N GLU A 276 -14.49 -21.82 -16.22
CA GLU A 276 -14.21 -21.88 -14.78
C GLU A 276 -13.94 -20.50 -14.18
N VAL A 277 -13.23 -19.63 -14.88
CA VAL A 277 -13.05 -18.23 -14.48
C VAL A 277 -14.39 -17.51 -14.52
N GLN A 278 -15.21 -17.78 -15.54
CA GLN A 278 -16.57 -17.24 -15.63
C GLN A 278 -17.50 -17.82 -14.55
N GLN A 279 -17.40 -19.12 -14.23
CA GLN A 279 -18.17 -19.74 -13.14
C GLN A 279 -17.73 -19.27 -11.76
N ARG A 280 -16.45 -18.95 -11.55
CA ARG A 280 -15.96 -18.34 -10.30
C ARG A 280 -16.38 -16.88 -10.18
N ARG A 281 -16.45 -16.15 -11.30
CA ARG A 281 -17.06 -14.82 -11.34
C ARG A 281 -18.57 -14.88 -11.04
N ALA A 282 -19.23 -15.97 -11.41
CA ALA A 282 -20.65 -16.19 -11.17
C ALA A 282 -21.00 -16.79 -9.79
N ASN A 283 -20.00 -17.31 -9.04
CA ASN A 283 -20.22 -17.88 -7.70
C ASN A 283 -19.18 -17.34 -6.71
N PRO A 284 -19.27 -16.08 -6.35
CA PRO A 284 -18.30 -15.39 -5.52
C PRO A 284 -18.48 -15.78 -4.05
N GLY A 285 -17.54 -16.55 -3.54
CA GLY A 285 -17.41 -16.70 -2.10
C GLY A 285 -16.60 -15.54 -1.53
N GLY A 286 -17.19 -14.61 -0.81
CA GLY A 286 -16.34 -13.65 -0.19
C GLY A 286 -16.92 -12.35 0.36
N LEU A 287 -18.12 -11.96 -0.02
CA LEU A 287 -18.83 -10.86 0.63
C LEU A 287 -20.08 -11.43 1.30
N GLU A 288 -20.20 -11.23 2.59
CA GLU A 288 -21.40 -11.57 3.34
C GLU A 288 -22.53 -10.61 2.92
N HIS A 289 -23.60 -11.14 2.39
CA HIS A 289 -24.71 -10.38 1.80
C HIS A 289 -25.36 -9.38 2.77
N SER A 290 -25.27 -9.65 4.08
CA SER A 290 -25.88 -8.78 5.10
C SER A 290 -25.06 -7.57 5.52
N ALA A 291 -23.77 -7.52 5.16
CA ALA A 291 -22.89 -6.46 5.60
C ALA A 291 -21.96 -5.90 4.50
N GLY A 292 -21.94 -6.49 3.28
CA GLY A 292 -21.04 -6.07 2.21
C GLY A 292 -19.55 -6.09 2.58
N ARG A 293 -19.17 -6.89 3.60
CA ARG A 293 -17.83 -6.95 4.15
C ARG A 293 -17.19 -8.29 3.83
N GLY A 294 -15.92 -8.27 3.49
CA GLY A 294 -15.16 -9.48 3.24
C GLY A 294 -13.69 -9.30 3.57
N ALA A 295 -12.99 -10.42 3.70
CA ALA A 295 -11.55 -10.45 3.89
C ALA A 295 -10.92 -11.53 3.01
N GLY A 296 -9.70 -11.32 2.57
CA GLY A 296 -8.96 -12.29 1.80
C GLY A 296 -7.67 -11.69 1.25
N ALA A 297 -6.71 -12.55 0.89
CA ALA A 297 -5.38 -12.11 0.45
C ALA A 297 -4.68 -11.13 1.41
N GLY A 298 -5.11 -11.10 2.70
CA GLY A 298 -4.59 -10.20 3.72
C GLY A 298 -5.19 -8.78 3.68
N PHE A 299 -6.29 -8.54 2.93
CA PHE A 299 -6.96 -7.24 2.84
C PHE A 299 -8.44 -7.36 3.22
N GLY A 300 -9.03 -6.24 3.64
CA GLY A 300 -10.46 -6.08 3.81
C GLY A 300 -11.12 -5.43 2.61
N VAL A 301 -12.37 -5.80 2.35
CA VAL A 301 -13.25 -5.16 1.37
C VAL A 301 -14.56 -4.78 2.05
N ILE A 302 -15.08 -3.61 1.69
CA ILE A 302 -16.33 -3.07 2.20
C ILE A 302 -17.12 -2.52 1.02
N ALA A 303 -18.39 -2.94 0.93
CA ALA A 303 -19.29 -2.47 -0.10
C ALA A 303 -20.65 -2.14 0.52
N GLY A 304 -21.19 -0.96 0.23
CA GLY A 304 -22.47 -0.55 0.78
C GLY A 304 -22.90 0.83 0.33
N SER A 305 -24.12 1.19 0.75
CA SER A 305 -24.67 2.53 0.65
C SER A 305 -23.91 3.51 1.54
N PRO A 306 -24.05 4.82 1.36
CA PRO A 306 -23.45 5.80 2.25
C PRO A 306 -23.75 5.56 3.74
N ASP A 307 -24.95 5.11 4.08
CA ASP A 307 -25.32 4.85 5.47
C ASP A 307 -24.58 3.62 6.03
N THR A 308 -24.51 2.53 5.29
CA THR A 308 -23.72 1.34 5.67
C THR A 308 -22.22 1.67 5.84
N ILE A 309 -21.68 2.53 4.98
CA ILE A 309 -20.27 2.93 5.10
C ILE A 309 -20.06 3.86 6.30
N LYS A 310 -21.01 4.74 6.64
CA LYS A 310 -20.96 5.56 7.88
C LYS A 310 -20.93 4.67 9.13
N GLU A 311 -21.78 3.63 9.20
CA GLU A 311 -21.75 2.67 10.31
C GLU A 311 -20.37 2.01 10.44
N TYR A 312 -19.79 1.60 9.33
CA TYR A 312 -18.42 1.06 9.33
C TYR A 312 -17.39 2.11 9.79
N MET A 313 -17.51 3.35 9.35
CA MET A 313 -16.61 4.43 9.76
C MET A 313 -16.71 4.74 11.25
N GLU A 314 -17.89 4.61 11.86
CA GLU A 314 -18.07 4.74 13.32
C GLU A 314 -17.30 3.63 14.07
N GLU A 315 -17.43 2.38 13.62
CA GLU A 315 -16.64 1.26 14.16
C GLU A 315 -15.13 1.51 13.97
N TYR A 316 -14.74 2.01 12.80
CA TYR A 316 -13.35 2.32 12.49
C TYR A 316 -12.78 3.41 13.42
N VAL A 317 -13.46 4.52 13.57
CA VAL A 317 -13.04 5.63 14.46
C VAL A 317 -12.98 5.17 15.91
N ALA A 318 -13.91 4.30 16.36
CA ALA A 318 -13.91 3.74 17.70
C ALA A 318 -12.64 2.94 18.04
N THR A 319 -11.91 2.42 17.05
CA THR A 319 -10.59 1.77 17.26
C THR A 319 -9.50 2.75 17.72
N GLY A 320 -9.75 4.06 17.61
CA GLY A 320 -8.78 5.10 17.89
C GLY A 320 -7.79 5.36 16.75
N ALA A 321 -7.99 4.78 15.58
CA ALA A 321 -7.22 5.12 14.38
C ALA A 321 -7.51 6.56 13.93
N ASN A 322 -6.50 7.20 13.34
CA ASN A 322 -6.59 8.58 12.88
C ASN A 322 -6.26 8.77 11.38
N TYR A 323 -6.19 7.68 10.65
CA TYR A 323 -5.91 7.69 9.22
C TYR A 323 -6.71 6.61 8.51
N PHE A 324 -7.63 6.99 7.62
CA PHE A 324 -8.44 6.05 6.85
C PHE A 324 -7.89 5.92 5.43
N VAL A 325 -7.53 4.69 5.01
CA VAL A 325 -7.01 4.44 3.66
C VAL A 325 -8.10 3.81 2.81
N ALA A 326 -8.67 4.58 1.89
CA ALA A 326 -9.66 4.12 0.93
C ALA A 326 -9.00 3.76 -0.39
N SER A 327 -9.16 2.51 -0.83
CA SER A 327 -8.79 2.05 -2.17
C SER A 327 -10.04 1.96 -3.02
N PHE A 328 -10.21 2.86 -4.00
CA PHE A 328 -11.37 2.90 -4.88
C PHE A 328 -11.17 2.19 -6.21
N GLN A 329 -9.92 1.99 -6.66
CA GLN A 329 -9.60 1.36 -7.94
C GLN A 329 -8.87 0.04 -7.70
N TRP A 330 -9.57 -1.06 -7.90
CA TRP A 330 -9.03 -2.42 -7.71
C TRP A 330 -9.84 -3.47 -8.48
N GLY A 331 -9.22 -4.62 -8.75
CA GLY A 331 -9.85 -5.70 -9.52
C GLY A 331 -10.34 -5.23 -10.88
N SER A 332 -11.54 -5.64 -11.25
CA SER A 332 -12.21 -5.29 -12.49
C SER A 332 -13.10 -4.04 -12.41
N LEU A 333 -12.98 -3.22 -11.34
CA LEU A 333 -13.75 -1.98 -11.25
C LEU A 333 -13.47 -1.07 -12.45
N THR A 334 -14.53 -0.63 -13.11
CA THR A 334 -14.42 0.33 -14.22
C THR A 334 -14.10 1.72 -13.68
N HIS A 335 -13.59 2.59 -14.57
CA HIS A 335 -13.36 3.98 -14.22
C HIS A 335 -14.63 4.70 -13.73
N GLU A 336 -15.77 4.41 -14.34
CA GLU A 336 -17.07 4.99 -13.99
C GLU A 336 -17.51 4.56 -12.58
N GLN A 337 -17.45 3.26 -12.28
CA GLN A 337 -17.75 2.71 -10.95
C GLN A 337 -16.83 3.31 -9.88
N THR A 338 -15.52 3.39 -10.17
CA THR A 338 -14.54 4.01 -9.27
C THR A 338 -14.87 5.48 -8.98
N MET A 339 -15.16 6.26 -10.03
CA MET A 339 -15.50 7.68 -9.88
C MET A 339 -16.82 7.89 -9.13
N ARG A 340 -17.83 7.04 -9.36
CA ARG A 340 -19.10 7.11 -8.64
C ARG A 340 -18.92 6.82 -7.16
N SER A 341 -18.19 5.74 -6.84
CA SER A 341 -17.88 5.37 -5.45
C SER A 341 -17.09 6.48 -4.73
N LEU A 342 -16.08 7.04 -5.39
CA LEU A 342 -15.30 8.15 -4.85
C LEU A 342 -16.17 9.40 -4.61
N GLU A 343 -17.08 9.71 -5.53
CA GLU A 343 -17.98 10.86 -5.41
C GLU A 343 -18.92 10.71 -4.21
N LEU A 344 -19.60 9.57 -4.09
CA LEU A 344 -20.49 9.29 -2.95
C LEU A 344 -19.73 9.35 -1.62
N PHE A 345 -18.53 8.76 -1.56
CA PHE A 345 -17.71 8.84 -0.35
C PHE A 345 -17.35 10.29 0.00
N ALA A 346 -16.91 11.05 -0.99
CA ALA A 346 -16.46 12.43 -0.79
C ALA A 346 -17.58 13.40 -0.39
N THR A 347 -18.82 13.17 -0.89
CA THR A 347 -19.95 14.09 -0.64
C THR A 347 -20.82 13.65 0.54
N GLU A 348 -21.03 12.34 0.72
CA GLU A 348 -22.01 11.82 1.67
C GLU A 348 -21.39 11.29 2.97
N ILE A 349 -20.09 10.94 2.97
CA ILE A 349 -19.44 10.26 4.10
C ILE A 349 -18.30 11.12 4.67
N MET A 350 -17.32 11.44 3.86
CA MET A 350 -16.09 12.12 4.27
C MET A 350 -16.33 13.42 5.10
N PRO A 351 -17.31 14.27 4.80
CA PRO A 351 -17.55 15.50 5.56
C PRO A 351 -17.86 15.28 7.05
N TYR A 352 -18.39 14.11 7.41
CA TYR A 352 -18.70 13.78 8.81
C TYR A 352 -17.44 13.48 9.65
N TYR A 353 -16.30 13.21 9.02
CA TYR A 353 -15.09 12.75 9.68
C TYR A 353 -13.88 13.67 9.51
N MET A 354 -13.94 14.66 8.63
CA MET A 354 -12.81 15.56 8.37
C MET A 354 -12.44 16.46 9.55
N ASP A 355 -13.43 16.82 10.37
CA ASP A 355 -13.27 17.72 11.53
C ASP A 355 -13.51 16.99 12.87
N ALA A 356 -13.66 15.66 12.86
CA ALA A 356 -13.91 14.91 14.08
C ALA A 356 -12.64 14.92 14.97
N PRO A 357 -12.72 15.37 16.23
CA PRO A 357 -11.59 15.29 17.14
C PRO A 357 -11.23 13.82 17.36
N VAL A 358 -9.95 13.48 17.19
CA VAL A 358 -9.45 12.14 17.43
C VAL A 358 -9.71 11.79 18.91
N PRO A 359 -10.39 10.66 19.22
CA PRO A 359 -10.63 10.26 20.60
C PRO A 359 -9.29 10.15 21.36
N GLY A 360 -9.11 10.95 22.41
CA GLY A 360 -7.90 10.97 23.23
C GLY A 360 -6.90 12.09 22.93
N SER A 361 -7.12 12.97 21.95
CA SER A 361 -6.38 14.22 21.83
C SER A 361 -7.01 15.25 22.80
N ALA A 362 -6.53 15.26 24.05
CA ALA A 362 -6.78 16.41 24.92
C ALA A 362 -5.95 17.60 24.42
N VAL A 363 -6.62 18.74 24.25
CA VAL A 363 -6.01 20.05 23.98
C VAL A 363 -5.09 20.46 25.11
#